data_f2121ed005a0fc43a5d5598986e7aaaf
#
_entry.id   f2121ed005a0fc43a5d5598986e7aaaf
#
_cell.length_a   1.000
_cell.length_b   1.000
_cell.length_c   1.000
_cell.angle_alpha   90.00
_cell.angle_beta   90.00
_cell.angle_gamma   90.00
#
_symmetry.space_group_name_H-M   'P 1'
#
loop_
_entity.id
_entity.type
_entity.pdbx_description
1 polymer ?
#
loop_
_entity_poly.entity_id
_entity_poly.type
_entity_poly.pdbx_seq_one_letter_code
_entity_poly.pdbx_strand_id
1 'polypeptide(L)'
;MKKIFTAFIMMLCAACVASAANYLTFTAEEDGSTFGIVNKNNNPDVQYSLDGGETWTALAGGKMVTLAHKGDKALLRGDNPEGFSKDTKKYSSFTMTGMIAASGSVMSLIDGVGETLVIPANYCFYNLFVGCKSLTKAPTLPATTLSKRCYAF
;
A
#
# COMPACT_ATOMS: atom_id res chain seq x y z
N MET A 1 -1.54 -40.39 53.90
CA MET A 1 -2.20 -40.03 52.58
C MET A 1 -1.99 -38.54 52.35
N LYS A 2 -1.03 -38.16 51.50
CA LYS A 2 -0.77 -36.75 51.13
C LYS A 2 -1.53 -36.43 49.86
N LYS A 3 -2.52 -35.53 49.95
CA LYS A 3 -3.27 -35.01 48.77
C LYS A 3 -2.37 -33.96 48.09
N ILE A 4 -1.95 -34.26 46.85
CA ILE A 4 -1.23 -33.32 45.97
C ILE A 4 -2.31 -32.49 45.27
N PHE A 5 -2.35 -31.21 45.57
CA PHE A 5 -3.21 -30.23 44.90
C PHE A 5 -2.41 -29.72 43.65
N THR A 6 -2.75 -30.23 42.49
CA THR A 6 -2.19 -29.71 41.22
C THR A 6 -2.96 -28.46 40.83
N ALA A 7 -2.36 -27.29 41.04
CA ALA A 7 -2.92 -26.04 40.56
C ALA A 7 -2.68 -25.94 39.02
N PHE A 8 -3.75 -26.00 38.27
CA PHE A 8 -3.76 -25.78 36.82
C PHE A 8 -3.73 -24.25 36.57
N ILE A 9 -2.55 -23.70 36.28
CA ILE A 9 -2.44 -22.30 35.87
C ILE A 9 -2.93 -22.21 34.42
N MET A 10 -4.15 -21.72 34.26
CA MET A 10 -4.72 -21.38 32.96
C MET A 10 -4.05 -20.11 32.48
N MET A 11 -3.04 -20.26 31.62
CA MET A 11 -2.38 -19.14 30.95
C MET A 11 -3.35 -18.59 29.89
N LEU A 12 -4.06 -17.52 30.26
CA LEU A 12 -4.92 -16.76 29.36
C LEU A 12 -4.02 -16.05 28.35
N CYS A 13 -3.77 -16.69 27.22
CA CYS A 13 -3.11 -16.05 26.09
C CYS A 13 -4.10 -15.03 25.52
N ALA A 14 -3.94 -13.75 25.86
CA ALA A 14 -4.64 -12.68 25.18
C ALA A 14 -4.15 -12.70 23.72
N ALA A 15 -4.95 -13.28 22.82
CA ALA A 15 -4.74 -13.16 21.41
C ALA A 15 -4.84 -11.67 21.06
N CYS A 16 -3.68 -11.03 20.90
CA CYS A 16 -3.62 -9.72 20.30
C CYS A 16 -4.13 -9.89 18.86
N VAL A 17 -5.38 -9.52 18.60
CA VAL A 17 -5.92 -9.48 17.24
C VAL A 17 -5.21 -8.30 16.58
N ALA A 18 -4.04 -8.54 16.01
CA ALA A 18 -3.43 -7.57 15.12
C ALA A 18 -4.42 -7.37 13.97
N SER A 19 -4.88 -6.13 13.78
CA SER A 19 -5.66 -5.78 12.59
C SER A 19 -4.86 -6.21 11.36
N ALA A 20 -5.49 -6.93 10.45
CA ALA A 20 -4.80 -7.34 9.23
C ALA A 20 -4.51 -6.08 8.42
N ALA A 21 -3.24 -5.83 8.12
CA ALA A 21 -2.83 -4.68 7.33
C ALA A 21 -3.61 -4.62 5.99
N ASN A 22 -4.09 -3.43 5.64
CA ASN A 22 -4.89 -3.17 4.44
C ASN A 22 -4.02 -2.54 3.35
N TYR A 23 -3.06 -3.30 2.86
CA TYR A 23 -2.11 -2.82 1.86
C TYR A 23 -2.79 -2.44 0.54
N LEU A 24 -2.36 -1.34 -0.07
CA LEU A 24 -2.59 -1.11 -1.49
C LEU A 24 -2.08 -2.33 -2.27
N THR A 25 -2.96 -2.95 -3.05
CA THR A 25 -2.67 -4.20 -3.75
C THR A 25 -2.94 -4.04 -5.23
N PHE A 26 -1.96 -4.35 -6.06
CA PHE A 26 -2.11 -4.47 -7.50
C PHE A 26 -2.25 -5.95 -7.88
N THR A 27 -3.29 -6.26 -8.64
CA THR A 27 -3.55 -7.62 -9.14
C THR A 27 -3.53 -7.60 -10.66
N ALA A 28 -2.72 -8.44 -11.28
CA ALA A 28 -2.70 -8.60 -12.73
C ALA A 28 -4.01 -9.24 -13.21
N GLU A 29 -4.63 -8.65 -14.24
CA GLU A 29 -5.79 -9.22 -14.91
C GLU A 29 -5.44 -9.89 -16.24
N GLU A 30 -4.18 -9.74 -16.67
CA GLU A 30 -3.56 -10.48 -17.78
C GLU A 30 -2.08 -10.80 -17.49
N ASP A 31 -1.53 -11.78 -18.19
CA ASP A 31 -0.13 -12.18 -18.03
C ASP A 31 0.82 -11.07 -18.46
N GLY A 32 1.94 -10.94 -17.75
CA GLY A 32 2.99 -9.98 -18.06
C GLY A 32 2.64 -8.51 -17.76
N SER A 33 1.59 -8.25 -17.00
CA SER A 33 1.28 -6.90 -16.52
C SER A 33 2.43 -6.33 -15.70
N THR A 34 2.70 -5.03 -15.83
CA THR A 34 3.79 -4.38 -15.09
C THR A 34 3.33 -3.13 -14.38
N PHE A 35 3.98 -2.81 -13.27
CA PHE A 35 3.80 -1.53 -12.57
C PHE A 35 5.15 -0.95 -12.15
N GLY A 36 5.18 0.34 -11.93
CA GLY A 36 6.36 1.07 -11.46
C GLY A 36 5.96 2.42 -10.91
N ILE A 37 6.96 3.22 -10.51
CA ILE A 37 6.77 4.58 -10.02
C ILE A 37 7.61 5.56 -10.82
N VAL A 38 7.02 6.68 -11.18
CA VAL A 38 7.69 7.83 -11.81
C VAL A 38 7.75 8.96 -10.80
N ASN A 39 8.96 9.40 -10.50
CA ASN A 39 9.24 10.45 -9.53
C ASN A 39 9.55 11.76 -10.24
N LYS A 40 8.81 12.83 -9.93
CA LYS A 40 9.06 14.19 -10.40
C LYS A 40 9.53 15.07 -9.24
N ASN A 41 10.84 15.28 -9.14
CA ASN A 41 11.47 16.03 -8.04
C ASN A 41 10.98 15.58 -6.65
N ASN A 42 10.62 14.31 -6.52
CA ASN A 42 10.05 13.70 -5.33
C ASN A 42 10.62 12.28 -5.20
N ASN A 43 10.72 11.76 -4.00
CA ASN A 43 11.20 10.39 -3.77
C ASN A 43 10.55 9.84 -2.50
N PRO A 44 9.26 9.43 -2.57
CA PRO A 44 8.59 8.83 -1.43
C PRO A 44 9.19 7.47 -1.11
N ASP A 45 9.07 7.04 0.15
CA ASP A 45 9.30 5.65 0.50
C ASP A 45 8.19 4.78 -0.08
N VAL A 46 8.56 3.82 -0.93
CA VAL A 46 7.64 2.82 -1.46
C VAL A 46 8.34 1.47 -1.51
N GLN A 47 7.70 0.49 -0.93
CA GLN A 47 8.12 -0.90 -0.98
C GLN A 47 7.00 -1.76 -1.56
N TYR A 48 7.38 -2.86 -2.21
CA TYR A 48 6.45 -3.86 -2.71
C TYR A 48 6.83 -5.25 -2.24
N SER A 49 5.82 -6.13 -2.16
CA SER A 49 5.97 -7.56 -1.87
C SER A 49 5.21 -8.36 -2.91
N LEU A 50 5.82 -9.43 -3.41
CA LEU A 50 5.21 -10.40 -4.33
C LEU A 50 4.88 -11.75 -3.66
N ASP A 51 5.17 -11.88 -2.38
CA ASP A 51 5.04 -13.11 -1.57
C ASP A 51 4.04 -12.98 -0.42
N GLY A 52 3.07 -12.06 -0.57
CA GLY A 52 2.03 -11.88 0.44
C GLY A 52 2.46 -11.08 1.67
N GLY A 53 3.59 -10.37 1.61
CA GLY A 53 4.11 -9.52 2.68
C GLY A 53 5.21 -10.17 3.52
N GLU A 54 5.72 -11.33 3.11
CA GLU A 54 6.83 -12.00 3.79
C GLU A 54 8.13 -11.23 3.57
N THR A 55 8.41 -10.81 2.34
CA THR A 55 9.57 -9.97 2.01
C THR A 55 9.16 -8.67 1.32
N TRP A 56 9.94 -7.61 1.54
CA TRP A 56 9.67 -6.28 1.00
C TRP A 56 10.89 -5.75 0.26
N THR A 57 10.66 -5.24 -0.93
CA THR A 57 11.70 -4.66 -1.81
C THR A 57 11.38 -3.20 -2.11
N ALA A 58 12.36 -2.32 -2.03
CA ALA A 58 12.18 -0.92 -2.39
C ALA A 58 11.83 -0.76 -3.87
N LEU A 59 10.78 0.04 -4.17
CA LEU A 59 10.38 0.39 -5.52
C LEU A 59 11.08 1.69 -5.94
N ALA A 60 12.21 1.57 -6.58
CA ALA A 60 12.96 2.72 -7.09
C ALA A 60 12.25 3.39 -8.27
N GLY A 61 12.36 4.73 -8.35
CA GLY A 61 11.84 5.50 -9.48
C GLY A 61 12.37 5.00 -10.83
N GLY A 62 11.46 4.83 -11.79
CA GLY A 62 11.78 4.34 -13.14
C GLY A 62 11.95 2.82 -13.25
N LYS A 63 11.93 2.07 -12.13
CA LYS A 63 11.95 0.61 -12.15
C LYS A 63 10.54 0.06 -12.40
N MET A 64 10.43 -0.92 -13.30
CA MET A 64 9.20 -1.67 -13.53
C MET A 64 9.28 -3.03 -12.84
N VAL A 65 8.18 -3.45 -12.25
CA VAL A 65 7.99 -4.77 -11.62
C VAL A 65 6.98 -5.54 -12.45
N THR A 66 7.28 -6.79 -12.79
CA THR A 66 6.42 -7.65 -13.62
C THR A 66 5.59 -8.58 -12.72
N LEU A 67 4.31 -8.64 -12.99
CA LEU A 67 3.38 -9.67 -12.53
C LEU A 67 3.26 -10.68 -13.69
N ALA A 68 3.89 -11.85 -13.53
CA ALA A 68 4.10 -12.79 -14.61
C ALA A 68 2.79 -13.40 -15.11
N HIS A 69 1.87 -13.67 -14.21
CA HIS A 69 0.63 -14.37 -14.51
C HIS A 69 -0.60 -13.57 -14.05
N LYS A 70 -1.69 -13.76 -14.78
CA LYS A 70 -3.01 -13.29 -14.36
C LYS A 70 -3.32 -13.81 -12.95
N GLY A 71 -3.72 -12.90 -12.05
CA GLY A 71 -3.98 -13.20 -10.64
C GLY A 71 -2.81 -12.95 -9.71
N ASP A 72 -1.59 -12.77 -10.23
CA ASP A 72 -0.43 -12.36 -9.43
C ASP A 72 -0.70 -11.02 -8.73
N LYS A 73 -0.22 -10.91 -7.50
CA LYS A 73 -0.45 -9.75 -6.66
C LYS A 73 0.85 -9.13 -6.20
N ALA A 74 0.86 -7.81 -6.16
CA ALA A 74 1.86 -7.04 -5.45
C ALA A 74 1.18 -6.25 -4.33
N LEU A 75 1.64 -6.41 -3.10
CA LEU A 75 1.29 -5.55 -1.98
C LEU A 75 2.23 -4.35 -1.96
N LEU A 76 1.72 -3.17 -1.65
CA LEU A 76 2.51 -1.93 -1.58
C LEU A 76 2.34 -1.26 -0.22
N ARG A 77 3.46 -0.73 0.29
CA ARG A 77 3.50 0.06 1.52
C ARG A 77 4.55 1.15 1.44
N GLY A 78 4.55 2.06 2.38
CA GLY A 78 5.56 3.10 2.55
C GLY A 78 5.42 3.79 3.89
N ASP A 79 6.43 4.55 4.26
CA ASP A 79 6.42 5.43 5.43
C ASP A 79 6.60 6.88 4.98
N ASN A 80 5.47 7.58 4.78
CA ASN A 80 5.45 8.95 4.26
C ASN A 80 4.56 9.84 5.13
N PRO A 81 4.93 10.10 6.40
CA PRO A 81 4.10 10.84 7.35
C PRO A 81 3.85 12.30 6.94
N GLU A 82 4.67 12.85 6.05
CA GLU A 82 4.50 14.19 5.49
C GLU A 82 3.79 14.20 4.12
N GLY A 83 3.20 13.07 3.70
CA GLY A 83 2.51 12.89 2.43
C GLY A 83 3.38 12.26 1.34
N PHE A 84 2.72 11.49 0.47
CA PHE A 84 3.34 10.78 -0.66
C PHE A 84 3.82 11.74 -1.76
N SER A 85 3.03 12.75 -2.09
CA SER A 85 3.38 13.89 -2.97
C SER A 85 3.38 15.18 -2.16
N LYS A 86 4.06 16.22 -2.61
CA LYS A 86 4.26 17.47 -1.87
C LYS A 86 3.54 18.67 -2.50
N ASP A 87 3.55 18.78 -3.82
CA ASP A 87 2.91 19.86 -4.58
C ASP A 87 2.78 19.48 -6.07
N THR A 88 2.37 20.43 -6.91
CA THR A 88 2.19 20.23 -8.37
C THR A 88 3.49 20.07 -9.15
N LYS A 89 4.66 20.28 -8.54
CA LYS A 89 5.99 20.16 -9.15
C LYS A 89 6.82 19.05 -8.51
N LYS A 90 6.42 18.60 -7.31
CA LYS A 90 7.09 17.56 -6.52
C LYS A 90 6.08 16.47 -6.18
N TYR A 91 5.94 15.51 -7.08
CA TYR A 91 4.98 14.42 -6.93
C TYR A 91 5.52 13.11 -7.50
N SER A 92 4.89 12.03 -7.14
CA SER A 92 5.14 10.69 -7.69
C SER A 92 3.85 10.07 -8.17
N SER A 93 3.94 9.33 -9.28
CA SER A 93 2.80 8.68 -9.91
C SER A 93 3.14 7.23 -10.18
N PHE A 94 2.18 6.34 -10.03
CA PHE A 94 2.32 5.00 -10.58
C PHE A 94 2.27 5.03 -12.10
N THR A 95 2.93 4.07 -12.72
CA THR A 95 2.83 3.78 -14.15
C THR A 95 2.57 2.29 -14.31
N MET A 96 1.79 1.92 -15.31
CA MET A 96 1.32 0.54 -15.49
C MET A 96 1.26 0.20 -16.97
N THR A 97 1.50 -1.09 -17.29
CA THR A 97 1.20 -1.69 -18.59
C THR A 97 0.41 -2.98 -18.37
N GLY A 98 -0.29 -3.43 -19.40
CA GLY A 98 -1.22 -4.53 -19.24
C GLY A 98 -2.49 -4.10 -18.50
N MET A 99 -3.24 -5.05 -17.94
CA MET A 99 -4.47 -4.79 -17.18
C MET A 99 -4.25 -5.07 -15.71
N ILE A 100 -4.45 -4.08 -14.85
CA ILE A 100 -4.22 -4.16 -13.40
C ILE A 100 -5.45 -3.66 -12.65
N ALA A 101 -5.96 -4.46 -11.72
CA ALA A 101 -6.94 -4.05 -10.73
C ALA A 101 -6.22 -3.63 -9.43
N ALA A 102 -6.58 -2.47 -8.89
CA ALA A 102 -6.14 -2.07 -7.55
C ALA A 102 -7.21 -2.39 -6.50
N SER A 103 -6.77 -2.66 -5.29
CA SER A 103 -7.60 -2.90 -4.10
C SER A 103 -6.83 -2.50 -2.84
N GLY A 104 -7.47 -2.65 -1.67
CA GLY A 104 -6.87 -2.22 -0.42
C GLY A 104 -6.78 -0.70 -0.30
N SER A 105 -6.05 -0.21 0.69
CA SER A 105 -6.00 1.20 1.09
C SER A 105 -4.76 1.90 0.56
N VAL A 106 -4.95 3.06 -0.11
CA VAL A 106 -3.82 3.94 -0.48
C VAL A 106 -3.07 4.46 0.74
N MET A 107 -3.70 4.44 1.93
CA MET A 107 -3.07 4.93 3.15
C MET A 107 -1.90 4.04 3.61
N SER A 108 -1.78 2.80 3.11
CA SER A 108 -0.59 1.97 3.34
C SER A 108 0.70 2.59 2.80
N LEU A 109 0.60 3.53 1.85
CA LEU A 109 1.73 4.33 1.38
C LEU A 109 2.14 5.43 2.38
N ILE A 110 1.32 5.70 3.41
CA ILE A 110 1.55 6.74 4.42
C ILE A 110 2.05 6.13 5.74
N ASP A 111 1.35 5.12 6.24
CA ASP A 111 1.53 4.53 7.57
C ASP A 111 2.10 3.11 7.56
N GLY A 112 2.37 2.56 6.38
CA GLY A 112 2.91 1.23 6.21
C GLY A 112 1.91 0.08 6.37
N VAL A 113 0.67 0.33 6.80
CA VAL A 113 -0.35 -0.70 7.11
C VAL A 113 -1.74 -0.40 6.52
N GLY A 114 -2.02 0.86 6.17
CA GLY A 114 -3.28 1.29 5.54
C GLY A 114 -4.43 1.52 6.51
N GLU A 115 -4.16 1.86 7.77
CA GLU A 115 -5.16 2.03 8.82
C GLU A 115 -5.51 3.50 9.10
N THR A 116 -4.60 4.44 8.82
CA THR A 116 -4.87 5.87 9.08
C THR A 116 -6.03 6.39 8.22
N LEU A 117 -6.87 7.23 8.82
CA LEU A 117 -8.03 7.86 8.18
C LEU A 117 -7.83 9.37 7.98
N VAL A 118 -6.63 9.87 8.23
CA VAL A 118 -6.28 11.28 8.13
C VAL A 118 -5.23 11.49 7.06
N ILE A 119 -5.51 12.35 6.09
CA ILE A 119 -4.53 12.79 5.10
C ILE A 119 -3.54 13.74 5.79
N PRO A 120 -2.22 13.42 5.81
CA PRO A 120 -1.25 14.15 6.60
C PRO A 120 -0.91 15.53 6.03
N ALA A 121 -1.08 15.75 4.72
CA ALA A 121 -0.66 16.98 4.07
C ALA A 121 -1.50 17.32 2.83
N ASN A 122 -1.41 18.58 2.39
CA ASN A 122 -1.93 19.00 1.10
C ASN A 122 -1.21 18.25 -0.03
N TYR A 123 -1.91 18.00 -1.15
CA TYR A 123 -1.40 17.29 -2.33
C TYR A 123 -0.90 15.87 -2.06
N CYS A 124 -1.25 15.24 -0.93
CA CYS A 124 -0.69 13.98 -0.45
C CYS A 124 -0.65 12.89 -1.53
N PHE A 125 -1.71 12.69 -2.29
CA PHE A 125 -1.79 11.74 -3.41
C PHE A 125 -2.05 12.45 -4.75
N TYR A 126 -1.51 13.67 -4.90
CA TYR A 126 -1.62 14.40 -6.16
C TYR A 126 -1.00 13.58 -7.30
N ASN A 127 -1.76 13.40 -8.39
CA ASN A 127 -1.36 12.63 -9.57
C ASN A 127 -1.00 11.15 -9.32
N LEU A 128 -1.47 10.53 -8.22
CA LEU A 128 -1.07 9.17 -7.85
C LEU A 128 -1.22 8.15 -8.99
N PHE A 129 -2.34 8.21 -9.73
CA PHE A 129 -2.64 7.33 -10.85
C PHE A 129 -2.79 8.07 -12.19
N VAL A 130 -2.20 9.27 -12.31
CA VAL A 130 -2.28 10.04 -13.55
C VAL A 130 -1.72 9.23 -14.73
N GLY A 131 -2.49 9.11 -15.79
CA GLY A 131 -2.09 8.37 -16.98
C GLY A 131 -2.11 6.85 -16.88
N CYS A 132 -2.51 6.27 -15.75
CA CYS A 132 -2.67 4.81 -15.58
C CYS A 132 -3.89 4.27 -16.34
N LYS A 133 -3.84 4.29 -17.69
CA LYS A 133 -4.93 3.76 -18.54
C LYS A 133 -5.15 2.26 -18.37
N SER A 134 -4.18 1.55 -17.84
CA SER A 134 -4.19 0.11 -17.55
C SER A 134 -4.88 -0.23 -16.21
N LEU A 135 -5.25 0.78 -15.41
CA LEU A 135 -5.93 0.58 -14.13
C LEU A 135 -7.42 0.32 -14.38
N THR A 136 -7.87 -0.91 -14.11
CA THR A 136 -9.25 -1.36 -14.37
C THR A 136 -10.17 -1.16 -13.17
N LYS A 137 -9.61 -1.13 -11.97
CA LYS A 137 -10.33 -0.91 -10.71
C LYS A 137 -9.50 -0.04 -9.77
N ALA A 138 -10.14 0.95 -9.17
CA ALA A 138 -9.51 1.84 -8.19
C ALA A 138 -9.38 1.19 -6.80
N PRO A 139 -8.34 1.53 -6.03
CA PRO A 139 -8.21 1.14 -4.62
C PRO A 139 -9.20 1.91 -3.73
N THR A 140 -9.26 1.57 -2.46
CA THR A 140 -10.02 2.34 -1.47
C THR A 140 -9.28 3.62 -1.08
N LEU A 141 -10.05 4.70 -0.90
CA LEU A 141 -9.64 6.01 -0.41
C LEU A 141 -10.32 6.25 0.95
N PRO A 142 -9.84 5.63 2.04
CA PRO A 142 -10.59 5.52 3.28
C PRO A 142 -10.56 6.79 4.13
N ALA A 143 -9.75 7.79 3.79
CA ALA A 143 -9.58 8.99 4.60
C ALA A 143 -10.90 9.76 4.77
N THR A 144 -11.25 10.04 6.01
CA THR A 144 -12.43 10.84 6.39
C THR A 144 -12.09 12.31 6.60
N THR A 145 -10.82 12.62 6.87
CA THR A 145 -10.31 13.99 6.95
C THR A 145 -9.43 14.27 5.76
N LEU A 146 -9.88 15.17 4.89
CA LEU A 146 -9.22 15.49 3.63
C LEU A 146 -8.43 16.80 3.73
N SER A 147 -7.30 16.85 3.04
CA SER A 147 -6.48 18.04 2.84
C SER A 147 -6.63 18.58 1.41
N LYS A 148 -6.20 19.83 1.19
CA LYS A 148 -6.32 20.49 -0.11
C LYS A 148 -5.67 19.67 -1.21
N ARG A 149 -6.44 19.37 -2.29
CA ARG A 149 -5.98 18.63 -3.48
C ARG A 149 -5.30 17.30 -3.17
N CYS A 150 -5.71 16.64 -2.08
CA CYS A 150 -5.09 15.39 -1.65
C CYS A 150 -5.24 14.25 -2.68
N TYR A 151 -6.30 14.25 -3.49
CA TYR A 151 -6.57 13.26 -4.56
C TYR A 151 -6.75 13.92 -5.93
N ALA A 152 -6.15 15.08 -6.19
CA ALA A 152 -6.28 15.74 -7.49
C ALA A 152 -5.44 15.02 -8.56
N PHE A 153 -5.97 15.00 -9.79
CA PHE A 153 -5.38 14.42 -11.00
C PHE A 153 -5.20 15.52 -12.03
#